data_d9f8ea27d8a2fe172a27095827942d53
#
_entry.id   d9f8ea27d8a2fe172a27095827942d53
#
_cell.length_a   1.000
_cell.length_b   1.000
_cell.length_c   1.000
_cell.angle_alpha   90.00
_cell.angle_beta   90.00
_cell.angle_gamma   90.00
#
_symmetry.space_group_name_H-M   'P 1'
#
loop_
_entity.id
_entity.type
_entity.pdbx_description
1 polymer ?
#
loop_
_entity_poly.entity_id
_entity_poly.type
_entity_poly.pdbx_seq_one_letter_code
_entity_poly.pdbx_strand_id
1 'polypeptide(L)' 'METLHSIKTDLVKTADHLEQLSQAMSGHAKFMDARGNLQSEIDVTAHIKSIDVVAGELRSVAARIDDIG' A
#
# COMPACT_ATOMS: atom_id res chain seq x y z
N MET A 1 22.44 3.79 14.42
CA MET A 1 21.87 2.44 14.62
C MET A 1 20.36 2.56 14.76
N GLU A 2 19.61 1.77 14.01
CA GLU A 2 18.15 1.80 14.11
C GLU A 2 17.67 1.06 15.36
N THR A 3 16.65 1.61 15.99
CA THR A 3 15.96 0.98 17.11
C THR A 3 14.70 0.29 16.62
N LEU A 4 14.08 -0.56 17.44
CA LEU A 4 12.80 -1.16 17.11
C LEU A 4 11.73 -0.09 16.86
N HIS A 5 11.76 0.98 17.64
CA HIS A 5 10.83 2.08 17.45
C HIS A 5 11.02 2.75 16.08
N SER A 6 12.27 2.94 15.67
CA SER A 6 12.58 3.53 14.37
C SER A 6 12.11 2.63 13.23
N ILE A 7 12.33 1.33 13.34
CA ILE A 7 11.89 0.34 12.36
C ILE A 7 10.36 0.36 12.25
N LYS A 8 9.67 0.36 13.39
CA LYS A 8 8.22 0.42 13.41
C LYS A 8 7.71 1.68 12.70
N THR A 9 8.29 2.83 13.00
CA THR A 9 7.93 4.10 12.38
C THR A 9 8.11 4.02 10.86
N ASP A 10 9.21 3.46 10.41
CA ASP A 10 9.48 3.30 8.98
C ASP A 10 8.46 2.39 8.30
N LEU A 11 8.07 1.29 8.96
CA LEU A 11 7.07 0.38 8.43
C LEU A 11 5.72 1.06 8.26
N VAL A 12 5.30 1.83 9.27
CA VAL A 12 4.02 2.56 9.21
C VAL A 12 4.06 3.62 8.10
N LYS A 13 5.15 4.36 7.99
CA LYS A 13 5.30 5.37 6.92
C LYS A 13 5.26 4.73 5.54
N THR A 14 5.90 3.58 5.39
CA THR A 14 5.90 2.84 4.13
C THR A 14 4.48 2.38 3.79
N ALA A 15 3.75 1.86 4.76
CA ALA A 15 2.37 1.42 4.56
C ALA A 15 1.49 2.61 4.15
N ASP A 16 1.63 3.75 4.81
CA ASP A 16 0.87 4.96 4.46
C ASP A 16 1.18 5.42 3.05
N HIS A 17 2.46 5.39 2.66
CA HIS A 17 2.89 5.77 1.33
C HIS A 17 2.27 4.84 0.27
N LEU A 18 2.26 3.54 0.54
CA LEU A 18 1.66 2.56 -0.36
C LEU A 18 0.16 2.79 -0.52
N GLU A 19 -0.53 3.15 0.56
CA GLU A 19 -1.95 3.47 0.50
C GLU A 19 -2.22 4.72 -0.34
N GLN A 20 -1.37 5.73 -0.23
CA GLN A 20 -1.49 6.93 -1.06
C GLN A 20 -1.30 6.58 -2.54
N LEU A 21 -0.34 5.71 -2.85
CA LEU A 21 -0.15 5.22 -4.21
C LEU A 21 -1.37 4.45 -4.70
N SER A 22 -1.93 3.60 -3.85
CA SER A 22 -3.13 2.84 -4.17
C SER A 22 -4.29 3.75 -4.53
N GLN A 23 -4.50 4.82 -3.75
CA GLN A 23 -5.56 5.79 -4.01
C GLN A 23 -5.33 6.53 -5.33
N ALA A 24 -4.09 6.92 -5.60
CA ALA A 24 -3.76 7.60 -6.85
C ALA A 24 -4.00 6.68 -8.05
N MET A 25 -3.63 5.40 -7.92
CA MET A 25 -3.85 4.42 -8.97
C MET A 25 -5.33 4.13 -9.18
N SER A 26 -6.14 4.14 -8.10
CA SER A 26 -7.59 4.00 -8.21
C SER A 26 -8.20 5.12 -9.04
N GLY A 27 -7.75 6.35 -8.82
CA GLY A 27 -8.18 7.50 -9.63
C GLY A 27 -7.80 7.33 -11.09
N HIS A 28 -6.58 6.85 -11.33
CA HIS A 28 -6.11 6.59 -12.69
C HIS A 28 -6.93 5.48 -13.36
N ALA A 29 -7.24 4.41 -12.63
CA ALA A 29 -8.05 3.31 -13.14
C ALA A 29 -9.44 3.79 -13.56
N LYS A 30 -10.06 4.64 -12.76
CA LYS A 30 -11.37 5.22 -13.10
C LYS A 30 -11.29 6.06 -14.36
N PHE A 31 -10.23 6.82 -14.51
CA PHE A 31 -10.00 7.62 -15.71
C PHE A 31 -9.85 6.73 -16.94
N MET A 32 -9.09 5.66 -16.83
CA MET A 32 -8.87 4.71 -17.93
C MET A 32 -10.17 3.99 -18.30
N ASP A 33 -10.99 3.64 -17.32
CA ASP A 33 -12.30 3.03 -17.55
C ASP A 33 -13.19 3.96 -18.36
N ALA A 34 -13.21 5.24 -17.99
CA ALA A 34 -14.00 6.25 -18.71
C ALA A 34 -13.55 6.38 -20.17
N ARG A 35 -12.31 6.04 -20.48
CA ARG A 35 -11.80 6.08 -21.84
C ARG A 35 -11.96 4.74 -22.56
N GLY A 36 -12.55 3.73 -21.90
CA GLY A 36 -12.81 2.44 -22.51
C GLY A 36 -11.61 1.51 -22.59
N ASN A 37 -10.58 1.74 -21.78
CA ASN A 37 -9.36 0.93 -21.80
C ASN A 37 -9.40 -0.14 -20.70
N LEU A 38 -10.21 -1.18 -20.92
CA LEU A 38 -10.45 -2.23 -19.93
C LEU A 38 -9.20 -3.01 -19.54
N GLN A 39 -8.31 -3.28 -20.50
CA GLN A 39 -7.11 -4.09 -20.23
C GLN A 39 -6.22 -3.39 -19.20
N SER A 40 -5.97 -2.11 -19.38
CA SER A 40 -5.16 -1.33 -18.43
C SER A 40 -5.85 -1.22 -17.08
N GLU A 41 -7.16 -1.09 -17.06
CA GLU A 41 -7.94 -1.03 -15.81
C GLU A 41 -7.77 -2.31 -15.00
N ILE A 42 -7.86 -3.48 -15.65
CA ILE A 42 -7.69 -4.77 -14.98
C ILE A 42 -6.30 -4.88 -14.38
N ASP A 43 -5.26 -4.51 -15.13
CA ASP A 43 -3.88 -4.57 -14.67
C ASP A 43 -3.65 -3.65 -13.48
N VAL A 44 -4.18 -2.43 -13.52
CA VAL A 44 -4.05 -1.46 -12.43
C VAL A 44 -4.79 -1.95 -11.20
N THR A 45 -5.99 -2.50 -11.36
CA THR A 45 -6.78 -3.01 -10.23
C THR A 45 -6.06 -4.15 -9.52
N ALA A 46 -5.45 -5.07 -10.28
CA ALA A 46 -4.68 -6.17 -9.69
C ALA A 46 -3.47 -5.62 -8.92
N HIS A 47 -2.82 -4.60 -9.44
CA HIS A 47 -1.67 -3.98 -8.80
C HIS A 47 -2.07 -3.26 -7.50
N ILE A 48 -3.19 -2.54 -7.51
CA ILE A 48 -3.73 -1.88 -6.32
C ILE A 48 -3.98 -2.90 -5.22
N LYS A 49 -4.58 -4.04 -5.56
CA LYS A 49 -4.83 -5.11 -4.60
C LYS A 49 -3.55 -5.62 -3.97
N SER A 50 -2.50 -5.81 -4.77
CA SER A 50 -1.19 -6.25 -4.27
C SER A 50 -0.60 -5.22 -3.31
N ILE A 51 -0.69 -3.95 -3.63
CA ILE A 51 -0.18 -2.87 -2.78
C ILE A 51 -0.94 -2.86 -1.45
N ASP A 52 -2.27 -3.00 -1.48
CA ASP A 52 -3.07 -3.00 -0.26
C ASP A 52 -2.73 -4.18 0.65
N VAL A 53 -2.48 -5.36 0.08
CA VAL A 53 -2.06 -6.54 0.85
C VAL A 53 -0.71 -6.27 1.52
N VAL A 54 0.26 -5.74 0.79
CA VAL A 54 1.57 -5.43 1.34
C VAL A 54 1.48 -4.39 2.45
N ALA A 55 0.69 -3.34 2.25
CA ALA A 55 0.49 -2.32 3.28
C ALA A 55 -0.10 -2.92 4.56
N GLY A 56 -1.07 -3.83 4.42
CA GLY A 56 -1.65 -4.53 5.56
C GLY A 56 -0.63 -5.39 6.28
N GLU A 57 0.21 -6.10 5.54
CA GLU A 57 1.29 -6.91 6.12
C GLU A 57 2.30 -6.06 6.88
N LEU A 58 2.68 -4.91 6.33
CA LEU A 58 3.60 -4.00 7.00
C LEU A 58 3.03 -3.50 8.32
N ARG A 59 1.75 -3.17 8.36
CA ARG A 59 1.08 -2.75 9.59
C ARG A 59 1.02 -3.87 10.61
N SER A 60 0.80 -5.10 10.17
CA SER A 60 0.80 -6.27 11.06
C SER A 60 2.17 -6.49 11.68
N VAL A 61 3.22 -6.34 10.89
CA VAL A 61 4.59 -6.47 11.41
C VAL A 61 4.88 -5.37 12.41
N ALA A 62 4.48 -4.13 12.11
CA ALA A 62 4.67 -3.00 13.02
C ALA A 62 3.96 -3.23 14.36
N ALA A 63 2.75 -3.80 14.34
CA ALA A 63 2.01 -4.13 15.56
C ALA A 63 2.73 -5.18 16.40
N ARG A 64 3.36 -6.16 15.75
CA ARG A 64 4.12 -7.19 16.46
C ARG A 64 5.36 -6.61 17.15
N ILE A 65 5.97 -5.60 16.57
CA ILE A 65 7.11 -4.92 17.19
C ILE A 65 6.68 -4.30 18.52
N ASP A 66 5.50 -3.71 18.59
CA ASP A 66 4.95 -3.18 19.83
C ASP A 66 4.75 -4.28 20.88
N ASP A 67 4.25 -5.45 20.46
CA ASP A 67 3.99 -6.56 21.38
C ASP A 67 5.28 -7.11 21.98
N ILE A 68 6.36 -7.06 21.25
CA ILE A 68 7.67 -7.53 21.71
C ILE A 68 8.30 -6.51 22.65
N GLY A 69 8.11 -5.26 22.37
CA GLY A 69 8.70 -4.18 23.12
C GLY A 69 7.97 -3.82 24.38
#